data_29b99ac96afeaa39e108951f20910cd6
#
_entry.id   29b99ac96afeaa39e108951f20910cd6
#
_cell.length_a   1.000
_cell.length_b   1.000
_cell.length_c   1.000
_cell.angle_alpha   90.00
_cell.angle_beta   90.00
_cell.angle_gamma   90.00
#
_symmetry.space_group_name_H-M   'P 1'
#
loop_
_entity.id
_entity.type
_entity.pdbx_description
1 polymer ?
#
loop_
_entity_poly.entity_id
_entity_poly.type
_entity_poly.pdbx_seq_one_letter_code
_entity_poly.pdbx_strand_id
1 'polypeptide(L)'
;MALPEDDLSSSQALVADSNPTSRAILVSQLRDFGMGAIVQCSRLADARRQLEYRAFDVVLCEHHFVNDASNGQDLLDDLRRNQLLPFSTIFIMVTAEATYAKVAEAAESALDGYLLKPHTATKLAERLRQARIRKISLQEIFAAIDAEDFAGAAELCLDRFKTRGLFWLYAARVGAELLLRVGKPAEAQVLYEAVVAAKTLPWAKLGVARSQMEAGQTARATSTLENLISEDPSYADAYDVMGRAQFEQGQFDKAVATYKMAADLTPASISRLQNLGMMSYYSGDRKEAEKVLDRTTRLGLDSKMFDCQTLVLLAFAKLEGGDRKGLQRCRDDFARLIERNPDSPRHQRLSEIVEALSSIQQSQFAKAVAQIRSMTEAVKSPEFDFESASNLLALLAQLANKAIQLDEVESVVNTLGLRFCSSRSLTELMAGASAIHPPYAELIRAAQTEVMRLTESAMSLSMGGDPKAAVKNLIFHGNATMNGKLIETAQLVLNRYAAKIDDAPALADVVNVLRAQYAPAGTRPALGDQRRQAGGLTLRTGTVAPPSKAAAA
;
A
#
# COMPACT_ATOMS: atom_id res chain seq x y z
N MET A 1 25.49 23.26 -30.88
CA MET A 1 25.59 23.64 -29.48
C MET A 1 25.33 22.38 -28.68
N ALA A 2 26.41 21.73 -28.18
CA ALA A 2 26.27 20.54 -27.33
C ALA A 2 25.52 20.98 -26.07
N LEU A 3 24.44 20.29 -25.73
CA LEU A 3 23.68 20.54 -24.51
C LEU A 3 24.59 20.21 -23.32
N PRO A 4 24.48 20.87 -22.14
CA PRO A 4 25.27 20.52 -20.94
C PRO A 4 24.93 19.11 -20.40
N GLU A 5 24.46 18.25 -21.26
CA GLU A 5 23.76 17.00 -21.03
C GLU A 5 24.69 15.77 -21.02
N ASP A 6 25.96 15.94 -21.40
CA ASP A 6 26.87 14.80 -21.57
C ASP A 6 27.79 14.55 -20.36
N ASP A 7 27.81 15.43 -19.36
CA ASP A 7 28.60 15.19 -18.15
C ASP A 7 27.88 14.25 -17.18
N LEU A 8 28.33 13.01 -17.11
CA LEU A 8 27.85 11.98 -16.18
C LEU A 8 28.81 11.77 -15.00
N SER A 9 29.83 12.63 -14.84
CA SER A 9 30.88 12.44 -13.84
C SER A 9 30.36 12.52 -12.40
N SER A 10 29.31 13.27 -12.14
CA SER A 10 28.61 13.35 -10.85
C SER A 10 27.51 12.30 -10.67
N SER A 11 27.16 11.58 -11.75
CA SER A 11 26.03 10.61 -11.74
C SER A 11 26.45 9.27 -11.16
N GLN A 12 25.49 8.62 -10.49
CA GLN A 12 25.65 7.28 -9.90
C GLN A 12 24.81 6.27 -10.66
N ALA A 13 25.42 5.16 -11.02
CA ALA A 13 24.73 4.06 -11.69
C ALA A 13 24.74 2.78 -10.86
N LEU A 14 23.67 1.98 -11.04
CA LEU A 14 23.61 0.60 -10.59
C LEU A 14 23.49 -0.33 -11.79
N VAL A 15 24.32 -1.36 -11.85
CA VAL A 15 24.27 -2.43 -12.86
C VAL A 15 23.95 -3.75 -12.16
N ALA A 16 22.78 -4.29 -12.41
CA ALA A 16 22.31 -5.56 -11.87
C ALA A 16 22.19 -6.60 -12.99
N ASP A 17 23.09 -7.59 -12.99
CA ASP A 17 23.11 -8.67 -13.97
C ASP A 17 23.80 -9.89 -13.36
N SER A 18 23.18 -11.07 -13.43
CA SER A 18 23.76 -12.31 -12.91
C SER A 18 24.97 -12.81 -13.73
N ASN A 19 25.01 -12.47 -15.03
CA ASN A 19 26.11 -12.84 -15.90
C ASN A 19 27.31 -11.89 -15.71
N PRO A 20 28.49 -12.38 -15.25
CA PRO A 20 29.64 -11.53 -14.96
C PRO A 20 30.19 -10.84 -16.20
N THR A 21 30.18 -11.50 -17.36
CA THR A 21 30.68 -10.94 -18.63
C THR A 21 29.75 -9.80 -19.10
N SER A 22 28.47 -10.02 -19.12
CA SER A 22 27.48 -9.00 -19.49
C SER A 22 27.56 -7.79 -18.53
N ARG A 23 27.67 -8.04 -17.23
CA ARG A 23 27.83 -6.99 -16.23
C ARG A 23 29.11 -6.18 -16.45
N ALA A 24 30.24 -6.84 -16.72
CA ALA A 24 31.50 -6.16 -16.99
C ALA A 24 31.45 -5.28 -18.25
N ILE A 25 30.77 -5.74 -19.31
CA ILE A 25 30.58 -4.96 -20.55
C ILE A 25 29.78 -3.70 -20.26
N LEU A 26 28.63 -3.82 -19.56
CA LEU A 26 27.78 -2.67 -19.21
C LEU A 26 28.53 -1.64 -18.34
N VAL A 27 29.32 -2.13 -17.38
CA VAL A 27 30.14 -1.26 -16.51
C VAL A 27 31.21 -0.54 -17.31
N SER A 28 31.91 -1.24 -18.24
CA SER A 28 32.89 -0.62 -19.12
C SER A 28 32.29 0.47 -19.98
N GLN A 29 31.13 0.19 -20.62
CA GLN A 29 30.43 1.15 -21.45
C GLN A 29 29.99 2.41 -20.66
N LEU A 30 29.46 2.23 -19.43
CA LEU A 30 29.12 3.37 -18.59
C LEU A 30 30.32 4.21 -18.18
N ARG A 31 31.47 3.59 -17.93
CA ARG A 31 32.75 4.30 -17.67
C ARG A 31 33.22 5.07 -18.89
N ASP A 32 33.12 4.46 -20.07
CA ASP A 32 33.47 5.11 -21.33
C ASP A 32 32.57 6.34 -21.61
N PHE A 33 31.33 6.35 -21.08
CA PHE A 33 30.43 7.51 -21.12
C PHE A 33 30.70 8.53 -20.01
N GLY A 34 31.71 8.33 -19.16
CA GLY A 34 32.08 9.26 -18.09
C GLY A 34 31.26 9.12 -16.81
N MET A 35 30.57 7.99 -16.58
CA MET A 35 29.81 7.77 -15.35
C MET A 35 30.73 7.75 -14.12
N GLY A 36 30.38 8.58 -13.11
CA GLY A 36 31.23 8.80 -11.93
C GLY A 36 31.32 7.59 -11.01
N ALA A 37 30.22 7.07 -10.51
CA ALA A 37 30.20 5.94 -9.60
C ALA A 37 29.28 4.82 -10.13
N ILE A 38 29.75 3.56 -10.07
CA ILE A 38 29.00 2.41 -10.55
C ILE A 38 28.98 1.31 -9.50
N VAL A 39 27.80 0.99 -9.00
CA VAL A 39 27.55 -0.13 -8.10
C VAL A 39 27.14 -1.35 -8.93
N GLN A 40 27.70 -2.52 -8.60
CA GLN A 40 27.45 -3.77 -9.30
C GLN A 40 26.73 -4.77 -8.39
N CYS A 41 25.68 -5.40 -8.90
CA CYS A 41 24.95 -6.45 -8.21
C CYS A 41 24.84 -7.69 -9.12
N SER A 42 25.13 -8.87 -8.56
CA SER A 42 24.99 -10.15 -9.26
C SER A 42 23.68 -10.87 -8.93
N ARG A 43 22.98 -10.44 -7.88
CA ARG A 43 21.71 -11.02 -7.43
C ARG A 43 20.65 -9.92 -7.32
N LEU A 44 19.41 -10.30 -7.59
CA LEU A 44 18.27 -9.38 -7.54
C LEU A 44 18.04 -8.82 -6.12
N ALA A 45 18.23 -9.65 -5.09
CA ALA A 45 18.12 -9.22 -3.69
C ALA A 45 19.13 -8.14 -3.30
N ASP A 46 20.37 -8.20 -3.82
CA ASP A 46 21.38 -7.17 -3.57
C ASP A 46 21.04 -5.87 -4.30
N ALA A 47 20.54 -5.95 -5.54
CA ALA A 47 20.05 -4.80 -6.29
C ALA A 47 18.86 -4.13 -5.58
N ARG A 48 17.91 -4.93 -5.10
CA ARG A 48 16.77 -4.44 -4.29
C ARG A 48 17.26 -3.63 -3.09
N ARG A 49 18.14 -4.21 -2.26
CA ARG A 49 18.68 -3.55 -1.08
C ARG A 49 19.40 -2.23 -1.41
N GLN A 50 20.20 -2.18 -2.48
CA GLN A 50 20.85 -0.93 -2.90
C GLN A 50 19.81 0.14 -3.28
N LEU A 51 18.79 -0.22 -4.07
CA LEU A 51 17.76 0.69 -4.56
C LEU A 51 16.79 1.15 -3.47
N GLU A 52 16.60 0.36 -2.42
CA GLU A 52 15.80 0.75 -1.25
C GLU A 52 16.47 1.83 -0.38
N TYR A 53 17.79 1.82 -0.32
CA TYR A 53 18.55 2.67 0.61
C TYR A 53 19.34 3.78 -0.06
N ARG A 54 19.49 3.73 -1.40
CA ARG A 54 20.23 4.73 -2.18
C ARG A 54 19.45 5.16 -3.41
N ALA A 55 19.59 6.42 -3.79
CA ALA A 55 19.14 6.91 -5.09
C ALA A 55 20.26 6.74 -6.11
N PHE A 56 19.88 6.37 -7.33
CA PHE A 56 20.77 6.25 -8.48
C PHE A 56 20.18 7.07 -9.64
N ASP A 57 21.05 7.69 -10.43
CA ASP A 57 20.64 8.41 -11.64
C ASP A 57 20.29 7.42 -12.76
N VAL A 58 21.03 6.32 -12.84
CA VAL A 58 20.87 5.30 -13.87
C VAL A 58 20.87 3.91 -13.23
N VAL A 59 19.90 3.09 -13.63
CA VAL A 59 19.82 1.67 -13.29
C VAL A 59 19.75 0.86 -14.58
N LEU A 60 20.71 -0.03 -14.77
CA LEU A 60 20.68 -1.06 -15.80
C LEU A 60 20.42 -2.40 -15.14
N CYS A 61 19.25 -2.99 -15.39
CA CYS A 61 18.81 -4.21 -14.71
C CYS A 61 18.53 -5.32 -15.73
N GLU A 62 19.16 -6.48 -15.56
CA GLU A 62 18.80 -7.68 -16.31
C GLU A 62 17.37 -8.11 -16.02
N HIS A 63 16.67 -8.56 -17.03
CA HIS A 63 15.32 -9.07 -16.86
C HIS A 63 15.32 -10.42 -16.12
N HIS A 64 16.17 -11.37 -16.55
CA HIS A 64 16.25 -12.71 -15.98
C HIS A 64 17.48 -12.92 -15.11
N PHE A 65 17.26 -13.27 -13.85
CA PHE A 65 18.34 -13.66 -12.94
C PHE A 65 18.38 -15.18 -12.78
N VAL A 66 19.56 -15.76 -12.97
CA VAL A 66 19.76 -17.20 -12.79
C VAL A 66 19.54 -17.56 -11.32
N ASN A 67 18.74 -18.60 -11.06
CA ASN A 67 18.38 -19.08 -9.72
C ASN A 67 17.58 -18.10 -8.85
N ASP A 68 16.90 -17.14 -9.45
CA ASP A 68 15.95 -16.27 -8.74
C ASP A 68 14.51 -16.54 -9.24
N ALA A 69 13.56 -16.56 -8.33
CA ALA A 69 12.15 -16.77 -8.65
C ALA A 69 11.46 -15.48 -9.17
N SER A 70 12.14 -14.32 -9.00
CA SER A 70 11.72 -13.02 -9.49
C SER A 70 12.59 -12.59 -10.65
N ASN A 71 12.08 -11.65 -11.42
CA ASN A 71 12.79 -11.02 -12.52
C ASN A 71 13.02 -9.51 -12.28
N GLY A 72 13.75 -8.86 -13.17
CA GLY A 72 14.03 -7.41 -13.06
C GLY A 72 12.78 -6.54 -13.17
N GLN A 73 11.74 -6.99 -13.88
CA GLN A 73 10.46 -6.29 -13.97
C GLN A 73 9.72 -6.34 -12.62
N ASP A 74 9.67 -7.50 -11.97
CA ASP A 74 9.08 -7.64 -10.64
C ASP A 74 9.76 -6.71 -9.62
N LEU A 75 11.10 -6.59 -9.70
CA LEU A 75 11.85 -5.64 -8.87
C LEU A 75 11.42 -4.20 -9.13
N LEU A 76 11.34 -3.79 -10.39
CA LEU A 76 10.94 -2.43 -10.77
C LEU A 76 9.53 -2.11 -10.27
N ASP A 77 8.59 -3.03 -10.46
CA ASP A 77 7.20 -2.86 -10.07
C ASP A 77 7.06 -2.79 -8.55
N ASP A 78 7.79 -3.64 -7.82
CA ASP A 78 7.84 -3.60 -6.35
C ASP A 78 8.43 -2.27 -5.84
N LEU A 79 9.54 -1.80 -6.40
CA LEU A 79 10.17 -0.52 -6.00
C LEU A 79 9.24 0.67 -6.28
N ARG A 80 8.54 0.66 -7.40
CA ARG A 80 7.58 1.71 -7.74
C ARG A 80 6.35 1.68 -6.85
N ARG A 81 5.76 0.52 -6.67
CA ARG A 81 4.60 0.31 -5.79
C ARG A 81 4.88 0.80 -4.37
N ASN A 82 6.10 0.63 -3.90
CA ASN A 82 6.52 1.04 -2.56
C ASN A 82 7.17 2.43 -2.52
N GLN A 83 7.10 3.21 -3.58
CA GLN A 83 7.67 4.57 -3.67
C GLN A 83 9.18 4.64 -3.34
N LEU A 84 9.92 3.63 -3.74
CA LEU A 84 11.36 3.52 -3.46
C LEU A 84 12.24 3.95 -4.63
N LEU A 85 11.66 4.17 -5.81
CA LEU A 85 12.37 4.60 -7.00
C LEU A 85 11.98 6.05 -7.34
N PRO A 86 12.93 7.04 -7.29
CA PRO A 86 12.67 8.41 -7.70
C PRO A 86 12.26 8.52 -9.17
N PHE A 87 11.44 9.52 -9.51
CA PHE A 87 11.09 9.80 -10.92
C PHE A 87 12.27 10.22 -11.76
N SER A 88 13.26 10.88 -11.14
CA SER A 88 14.51 11.28 -11.78
C SER A 88 15.39 10.10 -12.21
N THR A 89 15.27 8.93 -11.56
CA THR A 89 16.04 7.74 -11.91
C THR A 89 15.68 7.23 -13.30
N ILE A 90 16.69 7.03 -14.15
CA ILE A 90 16.56 6.35 -15.44
C ILE A 90 16.68 4.86 -15.21
N PHE A 91 15.63 4.09 -15.48
CA PHE A 91 15.64 2.63 -15.36
C PHE A 91 15.55 1.97 -16.73
N ILE A 92 16.62 1.28 -17.13
CA ILE A 92 16.69 0.54 -18.40
C ILE A 92 16.73 -0.95 -18.11
N MET A 93 15.76 -1.68 -18.65
CA MET A 93 15.74 -3.13 -18.61
C MET A 93 16.65 -3.71 -19.69
N VAL A 94 17.53 -4.63 -19.32
CA VAL A 94 18.46 -5.31 -20.24
C VAL A 94 18.03 -6.77 -20.35
N THR A 95 17.90 -7.33 -21.55
CA THR A 95 17.48 -8.73 -21.74
C THR A 95 17.91 -9.32 -23.07
N ALA A 96 17.99 -10.64 -23.11
CA ALA A 96 18.16 -11.40 -24.36
C ALA A 96 16.82 -11.74 -25.03
N GLU A 97 15.69 -11.58 -24.37
CA GLU A 97 14.36 -11.91 -24.89
C GLU A 97 13.78 -10.78 -25.73
N ALA A 98 13.54 -11.05 -27.01
CA ALA A 98 13.02 -10.11 -27.99
C ALA A 98 11.52 -10.33 -28.31
N THR A 99 10.73 -10.89 -27.41
CA THR A 99 9.30 -11.06 -27.67
C THR A 99 8.62 -9.69 -27.68
N TYR A 100 7.87 -9.41 -28.75
CA TYR A 100 7.18 -8.14 -28.98
C TYR A 100 6.28 -7.72 -27.80
N ALA A 101 5.62 -8.69 -27.17
CA ALA A 101 4.79 -8.45 -26.00
C ALA A 101 5.58 -7.86 -24.82
N LYS A 102 6.76 -8.40 -24.51
CA LYS A 102 7.63 -7.89 -23.43
C LYS A 102 8.23 -6.53 -23.76
N VAL A 103 8.56 -6.28 -25.03
CA VAL A 103 9.06 -4.97 -25.47
C VAL A 103 7.96 -3.91 -25.40
N ALA A 104 6.74 -4.25 -25.77
CA ALA A 104 5.58 -3.36 -25.66
C ALA A 104 5.23 -3.08 -24.21
N GLU A 105 5.20 -4.10 -23.34
CA GLU A 105 4.97 -3.98 -21.91
C GLU A 105 6.03 -3.08 -21.26
N ALA A 106 7.30 -3.27 -21.59
CA ALA A 106 8.39 -2.44 -21.12
C ALA A 106 8.30 -0.99 -21.63
N ALA A 107 7.90 -0.78 -22.87
CA ALA A 107 7.69 0.56 -23.42
C ALA A 107 6.50 1.28 -22.74
N GLU A 108 5.52 0.53 -22.25
CA GLU A 108 4.29 1.02 -21.63
C GLU A 108 4.36 1.09 -20.11
N SER A 109 5.24 0.28 -19.48
CA SER A 109 5.36 0.12 -18.01
C SER A 109 6.11 1.23 -17.29
N ALA A 110 6.28 2.43 -17.86
CA ALA A 110 7.08 3.50 -17.27
C ALA A 110 8.60 3.17 -17.12
N LEU A 111 9.12 2.16 -17.82
CA LEU A 111 10.54 2.00 -18.09
C LEU A 111 11.05 3.19 -18.90
N ASP A 112 12.26 3.63 -18.59
CA ASP A 112 12.91 4.67 -19.38
C ASP A 112 13.48 4.11 -20.67
N GLY A 113 13.73 2.82 -20.74
CA GLY A 113 14.18 2.15 -21.95
C GLY A 113 14.33 0.65 -21.80
N TYR A 114 14.48 -0.01 -22.93
CA TYR A 114 14.72 -1.43 -23.06
C TYR A 114 15.96 -1.65 -23.94
N LEU A 115 16.87 -2.51 -23.52
CA LEU A 115 18.10 -2.81 -24.22
C LEU A 115 18.20 -4.30 -24.50
N LEU A 116 18.11 -4.69 -25.77
CA LEU A 116 18.20 -6.09 -26.19
C LEU A 116 19.66 -6.53 -26.31
N LYS A 117 20.00 -7.66 -25.76
CA LYS A 117 21.28 -8.35 -25.96
C LYS A 117 21.25 -9.18 -27.24
N PRO A 118 22.33 -9.20 -28.05
CA PRO A 118 23.54 -8.40 -27.90
C PRO A 118 23.32 -6.93 -28.29
N HIS A 119 23.97 -6.01 -27.59
CA HIS A 119 23.88 -4.58 -27.85
C HIS A 119 25.24 -3.94 -28.07
N THR A 120 25.25 -2.79 -28.73
CA THR A 120 26.46 -1.96 -28.92
C THR A 120 26.47 -0.82 -27.92
N ALA A 121 27.65 -0.27 -27.63
CA ALA A 121 27.79 0.93 -26.79
C ALA A 121 26.94 2.10 -27.34
N THR A 122 26.90 2.26 -28.66
CA THR A 122 26.08 3.29 -29.34
C THR A 122 24.60 3.15 -29.01
N LYS A 123 24.04 1.93 -29.00
CA LYS A 123 22.64 1.70 -28.64
C LYS A 123 22.35 2.05 -27.19
N LEU A 124 23.25 1.68 -26.27
CA LEU A 124 23.10 2.05 -24.87
C LEU A 124 23.15 3.57 -24.69
N ALA A 125 24.13 4.24 -25.31
CA ALA A 125 24.25 5.71 -25.26
C ALA A 125 22.99 6.40 -25.81
N GLU A 126 22.43 5.90 -26.92
CA GLU A 126 21.19 6.44 -27.50
C GLU A 126 20.00 6.29 -26.54
N ARG A 127 19.84 5.13 -25.92
CA ARG A 127 18.76 4.89 -24.91
C ARG A 127 18.90 5.79 -23.70
N LEU A 128 20.10 5.95 -23.17
CA LEU A 128 20.37 6.87 -22.07
C LEU A 128 20.05 8.31 -22.45
N ARG A 129 20.46 8.75 -23.64
CA ARG A 129 20.17 10.09 -24.14
C ARG A 129 18.66 10.33 -24.28
N GLN A 130 17.92 9.39 -24.88
CA GLN A 130 16.45 9.49 -25.02
C GLN A 130 15.76 9.57 -23.66
N ALA A 131 16.18 8.76 -22.71
CA ALA A 131 15.64 8.79 -21.34
C ALA A 131 15.92 10.14 -20.65
N ARG A 132 17.15 10.69 -20.80
CA ARG A 132 17.50 12.02 -20.26
C ARG A 132 16.65 13.13 -20.89
N ILE A 133 16.47 13.13 -22.22
CA ILE A 133 15.60 14.10 -22.91
C ILE A 133 14.19 14.07 -22.31
N ARG A 134 13.65 12.88 -22.03
CA ARG A 134 12.35 12.76 -21.37
C ARG A 134 12.35 13.38 -19.98
N LYS A 135 13.36 13.09 -19.16
CA LYS A 135 13.47 13.66 -17.79
C LYS A 135 13.56 15.20 -17.83
N ILE A 136 14.35 15.75 -18.75
CA ILE A 136 14.48 17.21 -18.93
C ILE A 136 13.16 17.80 -19.43
N SER A 137 12.52 17.17 -20.43
CA SER A 137 11.24 17.67 -20.96
C SER A 137 10.10 17.70 -19.93
N LEU A 138 10.19 16.91 -18.88
CA LEU A 138 9.19 16.79 -17.81
C LEU A 138 9.69 17.37 -16.48
N GLN A 139 10.83 18.09 -16.48
CA GLN A 139 11.46 18.54 -15.24
C GLN A 139 10.56 19.48 -14.41
N GLU A 140 9.73 20.32 -15.05
CA GLU A 140 8.80 21.21 -14.34
C GLU A 140 7.75 20.39 -13.56
N ILE A 141 7.24 19.31 -14.14
CA ILE A 141 6.32 18.39 -13.47
C ILE A 141 7.01 17.73 -12.29
N PHE A 142 8.24 17.25 -12.48
CA PHE A 142 8.99 16.60 -11.40
C PHE A 142 9.37 17.58 -10.28
N ALA A 143 9.76 18.82 -10.63
CA ALA A 143 10.04 19.86 -9.64
C ALA A 143 8.79 20.22 -8.80
N ALA A 144 7.61 20.31 -9.41
CA ALA A 144 6.37 20.52 -8.68
C ALA A 144 6.03 19.32 -7.76
N ILE A 145 6.27 18.07 -8.21
CA ILE A 145 6.12 16.88 -7.37
C ILE A 145 7.09 16.90 -6.19
N ASP A 146 8.35 17.27 -6.42
CA ASP A 146 9.39 17.37 -5.38
C ASP A 146 9.09 18.48 -4.36
N ALA A 147 8.40 19.54 -4.78
CA ALA A 147 7.87 20.60 -3.91
C ALA A 147 6.54 20.23 -3.23
N GLU A 148 6.04 18.99 -3.42
CA GLU A 148 4.74 18.50 -2.94
C GLU A 148 3.52 19.29 -3.48
N ASP A 149 3.70 20.12 -4.51
CA ASP A 149 2.60 20.76 -5.24
C ASP A 149 1.97 19.77 -6.23
N PHE A 150 1.25 18.79 -5.70
CA PHE A 150 0.63 17.74 -6.51
C PHE A 150 -0.50 18.26 -7.40
N ALA A 151 -1.18 19.32 -6.98
CA ALA A 151 -2.25 19.94 -7.76
C ALA A 151 -1.67 20.67 -8.98
N GLY A 152 -0.67 21.52 -8.79
CA GLY A 152 0.04 22.20 -9.87
C GLY A 152 0.73 21.22 -10.84
N ALA A 153 1.36 20.17 -10.29
CA ALA A 153 1.95 19.11 -11.12
C ALA A 153 0.89 18.40 -11.99
N ALA A 154 -0.32 18.16 -11.46
CA ALA A 154 -1.43 17.57 -12.23
C ALA A 154 -1.87 18.49 -13.36
N GLU A 155 -1.98 19.80 -13.13
CA GLU A 155 -2.34 20.78 -14.17
C GLU A 155 -1.30 20.83 -15.29
N LEU A 156 0.00 20.85 -14.98
CA LEU A 156 1.08 20.75 -15.97
C LEU A 156 0.98 19.47 -16.81
N CYS A 157 0.65 18.35 -16.18
CA CYS A 157 0.43 17.09 -16.89
C CYS A 157 -0.77 17.15 -17.84
N LEU A 158 -1.88 17.73 -17.39
CA LEU A 158 -3.11 17.90 -18.18
C LEU A 158 -2.89 18.81 -19.39
N ASP A 159 -2.15 19.92 -19.20
CA ASP A 159 -1.79 20.81 -20.30
C ASP A 159 -0.95 20.09 -21.34
N ARG A 160 0.08 19.37 -20.91
CA ARG A 160 0.91 18.57 -21.83
C ARG A 160 0.13 17.47 -22.54
N PHE A 161 -0.84 16.87 -21.89
CA PHE A 161 -1.75 15.90 -22.51
C PHE A 161 -2.63 16.55 -23.59
N LYS A 162 -3.24 17.72 -23.30
CA LYS A 162 -4.11 18.46 -24.21
C LYS A 162 -3.36 18.97 -25.43
N THR A 163 -2.15 19.49 -25.24
CA THR A 163 -1.30 20.04 -26.31
C THR A 163 -0.58 18.96 -27.12
N ARG A 164 -0.68 17.68 -26.72
CA ARG A 164 0.07 16.57 -27.34
C ARG A 164 1.57 16.82 -27.40
N GLY A 165 2.12 17.48 -26.38
CA GLY A 165 3.54 17.74 -26.25
C GLY A 165 4.40 16.47 -26.19
N LEU A 166 5.73 16.61 -26.24
CA LEU A 166 6.63 15.47 -26.10
C LEU A 166 6.32 14.68 -24.82
N PHE A 167 6.23 13.35 -24.92
CA PHE A 167 5.93 12.42 -23.82
C PHE A 167 4.56 12.62 -23.16
N TRP A 168 3.57 13.12 -23.91
CA TRP A 168 2.22 13.38 -23.40
C TRP A 168 1.52 12.17 -22.78
N LEU A 169 1.76 10.94 -23.27
CA LEU A 169 1.21 9.71 -22.66
C LEU A 169 1.82 9.44 -21.27
N TYR A 170 3.12 9.70 -21.13
CA TYR A 170 3.78 9.59 -19.82
C TYR A 170 3.26 10.67 -18.87
N ALA A 171 3.14 11.91 -19.33
CA ALA A 171 2.54 12.99 -18.55
C ALA A 171 1.09 12.68 -18.15
N ALA A 172 0.28 12.11 -19.05
CA ALA A 172 -1.08 11.68 -18.73
C ALA A 172 -1.12 10.63 -17.61
N ARG A 173 -0.20 9.67 -17.62
CA ARG A 173 -0.08 8.66 -16.57
C ARG A 173 0.26 9.30 -15.21
N VAL A 174 1.27 10.16 -15.18
CA VAL A 174 1.67 10.88 -13.96
C VAL A 174 0.52 11.77 -13.47
N GLY A 175 -0.12 12.53 -14.38
CA GLY A 175 -1.24 13.42 -14.05
C GLY A 175 -2.44 12.70 -13.47
N ALA A 176 -2.79 11.52 -14.00
CA ALA A 176 -3.90 10.73 -13.46
C ALA A 176 -3.60 10.20 -12.05
N GLU A 177 -2.36 9.78 -11.78
CA GLU A 177 -1.94 9.38 -10.41
C GLU A 177 -1.96 10.57 -9.44
N LEU A 178 -1.53 11.76 -9.89
CA LEU A 178 -1.62 12.99 -9.10
C LEU A 178 -3.08 13.35 -8.78
N LEU A 179 -3.98 13.25 -9.75
CA LEU A 179 -5.41 13.48 -9.54
C LEU A 179 -6.02 12.52 -8.51
N LEU A 180 -5.65 11.24 -8.54
CA LEU A 180 -6.05 10.28 -7.50
C LEU A 180 -5.49 10.68 -6.12
N ARG A 181 -4.25 11.12 -6.06
CA ARG A 181 -3.58 11.55 -4.82
C ARG A 181 -4.23 12.79 -4.20
N VAL A 182 -4.68 13.74 -5.00
CA VAL A 182 -5.37 14.95 -4.54
C VAL A 182 -6.89 14.75 -4.35
N GLY A 183 -7.37 13.50 -4.42
CA GLY A 183 -8.77 13.15 -4.16
C GLY A 183 -9.75 13.51 -5.27
N LYS A 184 -9.28 13.55 -6.53
CA LYS A 184 -10.08 13.83 -7.73
C LYS A 184 -10.26 12.60 -8.62
N PRO A 185 -10.88 11.50 -8.13
CA PRO A 185 -10.96 10.25 -8.88
C PRO A 185 -11.79 10.37 -10.17
N ALA A 186 -12.80 11.24 -10.22
CA ALA A 186 -13.59 11.45 -11.42
C ALA A 186 -12.76 12.07 -12.56
N GLU A 187 -11.92 13.08 -12.25
CA GLU A 187 -11.01 13.69 -13.23
C GLU A 187 -9.93 12.69 -13.69
N ALA A 188 -9.40 11.90 -12.75
CA ALA A 188 -8.45 10.84 -13.07
C ALA A 188 -9.06 9.80 -14.02
N GLN A 189 -10.30 9.37 -13.78
CA GLN A 189 -11.01 8.42 -14.64
C GLN A 189 -11.15 8.96 -16.06
N VAL A 190 -11.59 10.20 -16.21
CA VAL A 190 -11.72 10.85 -17.55
C VAL A 190 -10.38 10.86 -18.29
N LEU A 191 -9.28 11.16 -17.59
CA LEU A 191 -7.95 11.17 -18.19
C LEU A 191 -7.51 9.76 -18.61
N TYR A 192 -7.71 8.74 -17.77
CA TYR A 192 -7.40 7.36 -18.14
C TYR A 192 -8.25 6.86 -19.32
N GLU A 193 -9.56 7.16 -19.33
CA GLU A 193 -10.45 6.80 -20.44
C GLU A 193 -10.03 7.49 -21.76
N ALA A 194 -9.60 8.75 -21.72
CA ALA A 194 -9.06 9.46 -22.87
C ALA A 194 -7.75 8.83 -23.38
N VAL A 195 -6.91 8.30 -22.49
CA VAL A 195 -5.73 7.52 -22.88
C VAL A 195 -6.13 6.20 -23.52
N VAL A 196 -7.07 5.45 -22.94
CA VAL A 196 -7.59 4.19 -23.50
C VAL A 196 -8.17 4.40 -24.90
N ALA A 197 -8.91 5.50 -25.11
CA ALA A 197 -9.47 5.84 -26.42
C ALA A 197 -8.39 6.18 -27.47
N ALA A 198 -7.30 6.81 -27.04
CA ALA A 198 -6.18 7.14 -27.92
C ALA A 198 -5.29 5.92 -28.22
N LYS A 199 -5.04 5.10 -27.21
CA LYS A 199 -4.25 3.88 -27.26
C LYS A 199 -4.68 2.93 -26.15
N THR A 200 -5.12 1.73 -26.50
CA THR A 200 -5.50 0.72 -25.51
C THR A 200 -4.27 0.20 -24.78
N LEU A 201 -4.06 0.69 -23.55
CA LEU A 201 -2.92 0.35 -22.70
C LEU A 201 -3.41 -0.33 -21.42
N PRO A 202 -2.85 -1.49 -21.01
CA PRO A 202 -3.26 -2.21 -19.80
C PRO A 202 -3.22 -1.32 -18.55
N TRP A 203 -2.17 -0.52 -18.35
CA TRP A 203 -2.06 0.39 -17.22
C TRP A 203 -3.15 1.46 -17.16
N ALA A 204 -3.63 1.93 -18.33
CA ALA A 204 -4.69 2.92 -18.37
C ALA A 204 -6.05 2.28 -18.02
N LYS A 205 -6.33 1.06 -18.50
CA LYS A 205 -7.51 0.28 -18.07
C LYS A 205 -7.48 0.01 -16.57
N LEU A 206 -6.33 -0.37 -16.02
CA LEU A 206 -6.16 -0.53 -14.57
C LEU A 206 -6.41 0.79 -13.83
N GLY A 207 -5.93 1.91 -14.38
CA GLY A 207 -6.17 3.26 -13.84
C GLY A 207 -7.66 3.63 -13.80
N VAL A 208 -8.43 3.27 -14.84
CA VAL A 208 -9.90 3.41 -14.83
C VAL A 208 -10.50 2.63 -13.66
N ALA A 209 -10.14 1.36 -13.50
CA ALA A 209 -10.67 0.53 -12.40
C ALA A 209 -10.30 1.10 -11.01
N ARG A 210 -9.07 1.59 -10.84
CA ARG A 210 -8.63 2.24 -9.59
C ARG A 210 -9.41 3.52 -9.32
N SER A 211 -9.64 4.35 -10.33
CA SER A 211 -10.45 5.57 -10.20
C SER A 211 -11.89 5.24 -9.80
N GLN A 212 -12.48 4.19 -10.37
CA GLN A 212 -13.80 3.67 -10.02
C GLN A 212 -13.85 3.17 -8.56
N MET A 213 -12.78 2.48 -8.09
CA MET A 213 -12.66 2.07 -6.69
C MET A 213 -12.63 3.27 -5.75
N GLU A 214 -11.81 4.28 -6.03
CA GLU A 214 -11.71 5.49 -5.22
C GLU A 214 -13.02 6.31 -5.23
N ALA A 215 -13.78 6.25 -6.32
CA ALA A 215 -15.11 6.85 -6.43
C ALA A 215 -16.23 6.00 -5.75
N GLY A 216 -15.90 4.85 -5.13
CA GLY A 216 -16.87 3.95 -4.51
C GLY A 216 -17.69 3.12 -5.51
N GLN A 217 -17.33 3.10 -6.80
CA GLN A 217 -18.02 2.36 -7.86
C GLN A 217 -17.47 0.94 -7.98
N THR A 218 -17.39 0.20 -6.88
CA THR A 218 -16.69 -1.09 -6.78
C THR A 218 -17.20 -2.14 -7.77
N ALA A 219 -18.51 -2.17 -8.06
CA ALA A 219 -19.08 -3.11 -9.04
C ALA A 219 -18.56 -2.83 -10.48
N ARG A 220 -18.44 -1.55 -10.86
CA ARG A 220 -17.87 -1.17 -12.17
C ARG A 220 -16.39 -1.50 -12.25
N ALA A 221 -15.65 -1.23 -11.18
CA ALA A 221 -14.24 -1.57 -11.09
C ALA A 221 -14.03 -3.08 -11.27
N THR A 222 -14.85 -3.92 -10.62
CA THR A 222 -14.79 -5.38 -10.79
C THR A 222 -14.96 -5.79 -12.24
N SER A 223 -15.97 -5.27 -12.95
CA SER A 223 -16.21 -5.58 -14.36
C SER A 223 -15.04 -5.11 -15.27
N THR A 224 -14.49 -3.92 -15.01
CA THR A 224 -13.32 -3.41 -15.75
C THR A 224 -12.10 -4.32 -15.54
N LEU A 225 -11.89 -4.82 -14.32
CA LEU A 225 -10.78 -5.72 -13.97
C LEU A 225 -10.96 -7.13 -14.55
N GLU A 226 -12.19 -7.67 -14.57
CA GLU A 226 -12.51 -8.95 -15.21
C GLU A 226 -12.13 -8.92 -16.69
N ASN A 227 -12.50 -7.87 -17.40
CA ASN A 227 -12.14 -7.68 -18.80
C ASN A 227 -10.62 -7.57 -18.97
N LEU A 228 -9.93 -6.79 -18.12
CA LEU A 228 -8.48 -6.62 -18.19
C LEU A 228 -7.74 -7.94 -17.94
N ILE A 229 -8.14 -8.71 -16.92
CA ILE A 229 -7.57 -10.02 -16.60
C ILE A 229 -7.84 -11.03 -17.73
N SER A 230 -9.01 -10.98 -18.35
CA SER A 230 -9.32 -11.84 -19.50
C SER A 230 -8.44 -11.53 -20.72
N GLU A 231 -8.11 -10.25 -20.95
CA GLU A 231 -7.22 -9.84 -22.05
C GLU A 231 -5.74 -10.14 -21.75
N ASP A 232 -5.32 -9.94 -20.51
CA ASP A 232 -3.95 -10.18 -20.05
C ASP A 232 -3.94 -10.91 -18.69
N PRO A 233 -4.00 -12.26 -18.71
CA PRO A 233 -3.95 -13.06 -17.50
C PRO A 233 -2.63 -12.98 -16.72
N SER A 234 -1.57 -12.44 -17.31
CA SER A 234 -0.25 -12.29 -16.68
C SER A 234 -0.10 -10.96 -15.93
N TYR A 235 -1.05 -10.04 -16.07
CA TYR A 235 -0.97 -8.72 -15.48
C TYR A 235 -1.30 -8.73 -13.98
N ALA A 236 -0.31 -9.03 -13.18
CA ALA A 236 -0.44 -9.28 -11.73
C ALA A 236 -1.05 -8.10 -10.95
N ASP A 237 -0.82 -6.85 -11.38
CA ASP A 237 -1.39 -5.66 -10.73
C ASP A 237 -2.93 -5.61 -10.84
N ALA A 238 -3.51 -6.19 -11.89
CA ALA A 238 -4.96 -6.28 -12.03
C ALA A 238 -5.57 -7.19 -10.95
N TYR A 239 -4.90 -8.27 -10.60
CA TYR A 239 -5.33 -9.16 -9.52
C TYR A 239 -5.22 -8.49 -8.13
N ASP A 240 -4.21 -7.67 -7.89
CA ASP A 240 -4.08 -6.91 -6.64
C ASP A 240 -5.29 -5.97 -6.43
N VAL A 241 -5.68 -5.24 -7.48
CA VAL A 241 -6.85 -4.33 -7.41
C VAL A 241 -8.16 -5.12 -7.36
N MET A 242 -8.26 -6.25 -8.08
CA MET A 242 -9.43 -7.14 -8.02
C MET A 242 -9.60 -7.74 -6.62
N GLY A 243 -8.54 -8.24 -6.01
CA GLY A 243 -8.58 -8.76 -4.64
C GLY A 243 -9.06 -7.71 -3.64
N ARG A 244 -8.60 -6.46 -3.78
CA ARG A 244 -9.10 -5.33 -2.99
C ARG A 244 -10.59 -5.06 -3.25
N ALA A 245 -11.04 -5.06 -4.51
CA ALA A 245 -12.45 -4.85 -4.85
C ALA A 245 -13.36 -5.93 -4.24
N GLN A 246 -12.95 -7.19 -4.34
CA GLN A 246 -13.66 -8.32 -3.74
C GLN A 246 -13.68 -8.24 -2.21
N PHE A 247 -12.58 -7.84 -1.59
CA PHE A 247 -12.52 -7.58 -0.16
C PHE A 247 -13.51 -6.48 0.26
N GLU A 248 -13.52 -5.32 -0.41
CA GLU A 248 -14.46 -4.23 -0.10
C GLU A 248 -15.93 -4.64 -0.28
N GLN A 249 -16.21 -5.60 -1.18
CA GLN A 249 -17.53 -6.22 -1.35
C GLN A 249 -17.87 -7.29 -0.29
N GLY A 250 -16.91 -7.64 0.60
CA GLY A 250 -17.07 -8.70 1.59
C GLY A 250 -16.99 -10.12 1.02
N GLN A 251 -16.39 -10.27 -0.19
CA GLN A 251 -16.21 -11.57 -0.86
C GLN A 251 -14.82 -12.15 -0.51
N PHE A 252 -14.62 -12.49 0.77
CA PHE A 252 -13.30 -12.84 1.31
C PHE A 252 -12.66 -14.05 0.63
N ASP A 253 -13.41 -15.12 0.39
CA ASP A 253 -12.89 -16.33 -0.26
C ASP A 253 -12.37 -16.04 -1.67
N LYS A 254 -13.11 -15.20 -2.43
CA LYS A 254 -12.67 -14.75 -3.75
C LYS A 254 -11.42 -13.86 -3.65
N ALA A 255 -11.37 -12.95 -2.67
CA ALA A 255 -10.22 -12.10 -2.47
C ALA A 255 -8.95 -12.93 -2.17
N VAL A 256 -9.05 -13.93 -1.28
CA VAL A 256 -7.94 -14.87 -1.01
C VAL A 256 -7.49 -15.58 -2.28
N ALA A 257 -8.43 -16.14 -3.04
CA ALA A 257 -8.11 -16.83 -4.30
C ALA A 257 -7.42 -15.91 -5.31
N THR A 258 -7.89 -14.67 -5.42
CA THR A 258 -7.33 -13.66 -6.33
C THR A 258 -5.93 -13.20 -5.87
N TYR A 259 -5.72 -12.94 -4.58
CA TYR A 259 -4.37 -12.62 -4.06
C TYR A 259 -3.39 -13.80 -4.21
N LYS A 260 -3.89 -15.04 -4.14
CA LYS A 260 -3.07 -16.22 -4.43
C LYS A 260 -2.63 -16.25 -5.88
N MET A 261 -3.52 -15.97 -6.83
CA MET A 261 -3.16 -15.86 -8.25
C MET A 261 -2.11 -14.76 -8.48
N ALA A 262 -2.27 -13.59 -7.85
CA ALA A 262 -1.27 -12.52 -7.91
C ALA A 262 0.11 -12.96 -7.36
N ALA A 263 0.12 -13.67 -6.22
CA ALA A 263 1.34 -14.17 -5.61
C ALA A 263 1.99 -15.30 -6.42
N ASP A 264 1.21 -16.14 -7.11
CA ASP A 264 1.72 -17.20 -7.99
C ASP A 264 2.36 -16.63 -9.26
N LEU A 265 1.85 -15.50 -9.79
CA LEU A 265 2.46 -14.77 -10.90
C LEU A 265 3.81 -14.14 -10.53
N THR A 266 3.95 -13.68 -9.29
CA THR A 266 5.18 -13.01 -8.79
C THR A 266 5.60 -13.56 -7.42
N PRO A 267 6.18 -14.77 -7.37
CA PRO A 267 6.36 -15.54 -6.13
C PRO A 267 7.28 -14.92 -5.08
N ALA A 268 8.09 -13.90 -5.42
CA ALA A 268 8.97 -13.22 -4.50
C ALA A 268 8.54 -11.76 -4.21
N SER A 269 7.38 -11.33 -4.66
CA SER A 269 6.81 -10.03 -4.29
C SER A 269 6.39 -10.02 -2.82
N ILE A 270 7.12 -9.25 -2.01
CA ILE A 270 6.88 -9.11 -0.57
C ILE A 270 5.46 -8.59 -0.33
N SER A 271 5.04 -7.56 -1.07
CA SER A 271 3.72 -6.93 -0.90
C SER A 271 2.57 -7.90 -1.20
N ARG A 272 2.66 -8.71 -2.27
CA ARG A 272 1.63 -9.69 -2.63
C ARG A 272 1.54 -10.83 -1.65
N LEU A 273 2.71 -11.34 -1.19
CA LEU A 273 2.75 -12.35 -0.15
C LEU A 273 2.18 -11.83 1.17
N GLN A 274 2.43 -10.56 1.53
CA GLN A 274 1.81 -9.93 2.70
C GLN A 274 0.28 -9.90 2.57
N ASN A 275 -0.24 -9.42 1.44
CA ASN A 275 -1.67 -9.35 1.20
C ASN A 275 -2.32 -10.75 1.28
N LEU A 276 -1.71 -11.75 0.63
CA LEU A 276 -2.20 -13.13 0.70
C LEU A 276 -2.17 -13.67 2.14
N GLY A 277 -1.05 -13.51 2.85
CA GLY A 277 -0.91 -14.01 4.21
C GLY A 277 -1.88 -13.36 5.19
N MET A 278 -2.08 -12.04 5.10
CA MET A 278 -3.04 -11.31 5.90
C MET A 278 -4.48 -11.75 5.60
N MET A 279 -4.85 -11.84 4.33
CA MET A 279 -6.20 -12.28 3.96
C MET A 279 -6.47 -13.71 4.37
N SER A 280 -5.51 -14.62 4.21
CA SER A 280 -5.63 -16.01 4.70
C SER A 280 -5.81 -16.05 6.23
N TYR A 281 -5.09 -15.19 6.96
CA TYR A 281 -5.25 -15.10 8.41
C TYR A 281 -6.68 -14.68 8.80
N TYR A 282 -7.19 -13.59 8.25
CA TYR A 282 -8.50 -13.05 8.60
C TYR A 282 -9.67 -13.89 8.07
N SER A 283 -9.48 -14.65 6.98
CA SER A 283 -10.48 -15.61 6.49
C SER A 283 -10.49 -16.95 7.25
N GLY A 284 -9.56 -17.14 8.20
CA GLY A 284 -9.52 -18.32 9.07
C GLY A 284 -8.60 -19.44 8.62
N ASP A 285 -7.98 -19.36 7.44
CA ASP A 285 -6.97 -20.33 6.99
C ASP A 285 -5.62 -20.06 7.65
N ARG A 286 -5.54 -20.42 8.94
CA ARG A 286 -4.35 -20.19 9.79
C ARG A 286 -3.11 -20.93 9.27
N LYS A 287 -3.28 -22.10 8.64
CA LYS A 287 -2.17 -22.90 8.13
C LYS A 287 -1.52 -22.26 6.91
N GLU A 288 -2.33 -21.83 5.94
CA GLU A 288 -1.80 -21.13 4.77
C GLU A 288 -1.25 -19.76 5.18
N ALA A 289 -1.93 -19.04 6.07
CA ALA A 289 -1.44 -17.78 6.62
C ALA A 289 -0.04 -17.93 7.24
N GLU A 290 0.15 -18.92 8.14
CA GLU A 290 1.45 -19.19 8.77
C GLU A 290 2.54 -19.43 7.73
N LYS A 291 2.29 -20.31 6.77
CA LYS A 291 3.23 -20.66 5.71
C LYS A 291 3.63 -19.44 4.86
N VAL A 292 2.66 -18.65 4.44
CA VAL A 292 2.88 -17.47 3.58
C VAL A 292 3.57 -16.36 4.34
N LEU A 293 3.13 -16.05 5.58
CA LEU A 293 3.71 -15.00 6.41
C LEU A 293 5.15 -15.34 6.84
N ASP A 294 5.46 -16.61 7.15
CA ASP A 294 6.82 -17.07 7.46
C ASP A 294 7.74 -16.92 6.23
N ARG A 295 7.25 -17.27 5.03
CA ARG A 295 7.97 -17.03 3.79
C ARG A 295 8.20 -15.53 3.55
N THR A 296 7.18 -14.70 3.76
CA THR A 296 7.25 -13.25 3.61
C THR A 296 8.30 -12.64 4.53
N THR A 297 8.33 -13.09 5.80
CA THR A 297 9.32 -12.63 6.78
C THR A 297 10.74 -12.98 6.34
N ARG A 298 10.99 -14.21 5.88
CA ARG A 298 12.31 -14.61 5.39
C ARG A 298 12.79 -13.81 4.18
N LEU A 299 11.88 -13.43 3.29
CA LEU A 299 12.21 -12.68 2.09
C LEU A 299 12.34 -11.17 2.36
N GLY A 300 11.55 -10.66 3.28
CA GLY A 300 11.29 -9.24 3.38
C GLY A 300 11.77 -8.54 4.64
N LEU A 301 12.17 -9.24 5.70
CA LEU A 301 12.47 -8.61 7.01
C LEU A 301 13.44 -7.43 6.94
N ASP A 302 14.41 -7.51 6.02
CA ASP A 302 15.42 -6.46 5.81
C ASP A 302 15.03 -5.42 4.77
N SER A 303 13.84 -5.56 4.17
CA SER A 303 13.34 -4.68 3.11
C SER A 303 12.48 -3.56 3.68
N LYS A 304 12.57 -2.34 3.10
CA LYS A 304 11.64 -1.25 3.38
C LYS A 304 10.20 -1.53 2.92
N MET A 305 10.01 -2.58 2.12
CA MET A 305 8.68 -3.03 1.69
C MET A 305 8.00 -3.91 2.73
N PHE A 306 8.72 -4.36 3.73
CA PHE A 306 8.18 -5.24 4.75
C PHE A 306 7.29 -4.48 5.72
N ASP A 307 6.08 -5.00 5.91
CA ASP A 307 5.14 -4.50 6.91
C ASP A 307 5.25 -5.34 8.19
N CYS A 308 5.56 -4.68 9.30
CA CYS A 308 5.76 -5.34 10.60
C CYS A 308 4.48 -6.01 11.16
N GLN A 309 3.28 -5.64 10.69
CA GLN A 309 2.04 -6.37 11.00
C GLN A 309 2.11 -7.85 10.55
N THR A 310 2.88 -8.15 9.51
CA THR A 310 3.19 -9.53 9.08
C THR A 310 3.73 -10.38 10.22
N LEU A 311 4.65 -9.84 11.02
CA LEU A 311 5.21 -10.56 12.20
C LEU A 311 4.18 -10.76 13.30
N VAL A 312 3.30 -9.80 13.52
CA VAL A 312 2.23 -9.91 14.52
C VAL A 312 1.28 -11.04 14.15
N LEU A 313 0.79 -11.06 12.90
CA LEU A 313 -0.11 -12.12 12.45
C LEU A 313 0.58 -13.49 12.44
N LEU A 314 1.87 -13.54 12.07
CA LEU A 314 2.67 -14.76 12.17
C LEU A 314 2.80 -15.22 13.64
N ALA A 315 3.03 -14.29 14.58
CA ALA A 315 3.13 -14.60 15.99
C ALA A 315 1.82 -15.17 16.56
N PHE A 316 0.66 -14.63 16.18
CA PHE A 316 -0.64 -15.21 16.51
C PHE A 316 -0.78 -16.62 15.95
N ALA A 317 -0.46 -16.84 14.66
CA ALA A 317 -0.53 -18.16 14.04
C ALA A 317 0.40 -19.17 14.73
N LYS A 318 1.62 -18.75 15.10
CA LYS A 318 2.58 -19.57 15.86
C LYS A 318 2.10 -19.93 17.25
N LEU A 319 1.45 -19.00 17.96
CA LEU A 319 0.83 -19.29 19.26
C LEU A 319 -0.30 -20.31 19.12
N GLU A 320 -1.20 -20.12 18.16
CA GLU A 320 -2.33 -21.03 17.89
C GLU A 320 -1.86 -22.42 17.47
N GLY A 321 -0.79 -22.51 16.69
CA GLY A 321 -0.13 -23.75 16.29
C GLY A 321 0.76 -24.39 17.35
N GLY A 322 0.97 -23.74 18.51
CA GLY A 322 1.83 -24.23 19.59
C GLY A 322 3.33 -24.17 19.29
N ASP A 323 3.75 -23.46 18.25
CA ASP A 323 5.16 -23.32 17.83
C ASP A 323 5.91 -22.30 18.70
N ARG A 324 6.43 -22.77 19.85
CA ARG A 324 7.19 -21.93 20.79
C ARG A 324 8.44 -21.31 20.17
N LYS A 325 9.16 -22.08 19.35
CA LYS A 325 10.39 -21.61 18.71
C LYS A 325 10.09 -20.58 17.62
N GLY A 326 9.00 -20.76 16.90
CA GLY A 326 8.51 -19.79 15.90
C GLY A 326 8.13 -18.47 16.53
N LEU A 327 7.40 -18.50 17.66
CA LEU A 327 7.04 -17.27 18.37
C LEU A 327 8.27 -16.55 18.93
N GLN A 328 9.25 -17.29 19.47
CA GLN A 328 10.50 -16.68 19.91
C GLN A 328 11.24 -16.00 18.75
N ARG A 329 11.29 -16.63 17.58
CA ARG A 329 11.87 -15.99 16.38
C ARG A 329 11.15 -14.69 16.01
N CYS A 330 9.82 -14.64 16.08
CA CYS A 330 9.09 -13.38 15.83
C CYS A 330 9.50 -12.27 16.80
N ARG A 331 9.76 -12.58 18.07
CA ARG A 331 10.28 -11.61 19.06
C ARG A 331 11.68 -11.13 18.68
N ASP A 332 12.57 -12.05 18.33
CA ASP A 332 13.95 -11.72 17.94
C ASP A 332 13.95 -10.86 16.65
N ASP A 333 13.04 -11.13 15.72
CA ASP A 333 12.86 -10.36 14.49
C ASP A 333 12.33 -8.95 14.78
N PHE A 334 11.39 -8.78 15.73
CA PHE A 334 10.95 -7.46 16.19
C PHE A 334 12.07 -6.68 16.88
N ALA A 335 12.89 -7.32 17.71
CA ALA A 335 14.04 -6.66 18.34
C ALA A 335 14.96 -6.07 17.27
N ARG A 336 15.27 -6.83 16.21
CA ARG A 336 16.05 -6.34 15.06
C ARG A 336 15.38 -5.18 14.30
N LEU A 337 14.07 -5.20 14.15
CA LEU A 337 13.34 -4.09 13.51
C LEU A 337 13.37 -2.81 14.35
N ILE A 338 13.26 -2.93 15.68
CA ILE A 338 13.34 -1.79 16.60
C ILE A 338 14.76 -1.21 16.63
N GLU A 339 15.80 -2.05 16.66
CA GLU A 339 17.20 -1.57 16.57
C GLU A 339 17.46 -0.71 15.34
N ARG A 340 16.81 -1.02 14.22
CA ARG A 340 16.91 -0.25 12.97
C ARG A 340 16.02 0.98 12.93
N ASN A 341 14.95 0.98 13.68
CA ASN A 341 13.92 2.04 13.67
C ASN A 341 13.50 2.37 15.12
N PRO A 342 14.42 2.85 15.98
CA PRO A 342 14.17 3.00 17.41
C PRO A 342 13.07 4.02 17.71
N ASP A 343 12.90 5.01 16.84
CA ASP A 343 11.93 6.10 17.01
C ASP A 343 10.55 5.80 16.41
N SER A 344 10.29 4.55 15.98
CA SER A 344 9.00 4.18 15.41
C SER A 344 7.98 3.74 16.47
N PRO A 345 6.97 4.56 16.81
CA PRO A 345 5.94 4.19 17.79
C PRO A 345 5.16 2.95 17.36
N ARG A 346 4.95 2.78 16.04
CA ARG A 346 4.24 1.61 15.49
C ARG A 346 5.01 0.32 15.74
N HIS A 347 6.34 0.29 15.52
CA HIS A 347 7.15 -0.89 15.82
C HIS A 347 7.12 -1.25 17.29
N GLN A 348 7.17 -0.25 18.18
CA GLN A 348 7.10 -0.45 19.63
C GLN A 348 5.75 -1.07 20.03
N ARG A 349 4.62 -0.47 19.60
CA ARG A 349 3.27 -1.02 19.89
C ARG A 349 3.11 -2.46 19.40
N LEU A 350 3.55 -2.76 18.18
CA LEU A 350 3.41 -4.10 17.61
C LEU A 350 4.32 -5.14 18.32
N SER A 351 5.50 -4.72 18.76
CA SER A 351 6.37 -5.55 19.60
C SER A 351 5.72 -5.92 20.94
N GLU A 352 5.03 -4.96 21.58
CA GLU A 352 4.31 -5.20 22.84
C GLU A 352 3.25 -6.29 22.70
N ILE A 353 2.58 -6.35 21.52
CA ILE A 353 1.60 -7.41 21.22
C ILE A 353 2.29 -8.78 21.19
N VAL A 354 3.44 -8.88 20.51
CA VAL A 354 4.19 -10.15 20.44
C VAL A 354 4.75 -10.55 21.80
N GLU A 355 5.14 -9.59 22.65
CA GLU A 355 5.52 -9.84 24.04
C GLU A 355 4.34 -10.37 24.88
N ALA A 356 3.14 -9.82 24.71
CA ALA A 356 1.93 -10.32 25.37
C ALA A 356 1.62 -11.77 24.94
N LEU A 357 1.73 -12.08 23.65
CA LEU A 357 1.57 -13.45 23.13
C LEU A 357 2.61 -14.41 23.72
N SER A 358 3.86 -13.97 23.87
CA SER A 358 4.92 -14.75 24.51
C SER A 358 4.60 -15.01 26.00
N SER A 359 4.08 -14.00 26.71
CA SER A 359 3.65 -14.14 28.09
C SER A 359 2.51 -15.16 28.26
N ILE A 360 1.52 -15.15 27.33
CA ILE A 360 0.44 -16.13 27.25
C ILE A 360 1.01 -17.55 27.01
N GLN A 361 1.94 -17.70 26.08
CA GLN A 361 2.54 -18.99 25.74
C GLN A 361 3.33 -19.57 26.90
N GLN A 362 4.01 -18.72 27.69
CA GLN A 362 4.78 -19.11 28.85
C GLN A 362 3.92 -19.30 30.11
N SER A 363 2.59 -19.18 30.00
CA SER A 363 1.65 -19.23 31.13
C SER A 363 1.87 -18.12 32.18
N GLN A 364 2.52 -17.01 31.79
CA GLN A 364 2.72 -15.83 32.64
C GLN A 364 1.47 -14.92 32.56
N PHE A 365 0.32 -15.46 32.93
CA PHE A 365 -0.98 -14.83 32.70
C PHE A 365 -1.15 -13.49 33.40
N ALA A 366 -0.62 -13.35 34.62
CA ALA A 366 -0.67 -12.08 35.36
C ALA A 366 0.05 -10.96 34.58
N LYS A 367 1.20 -11.26 33.97
CA LYS A 367 1.94 -10.32 33.13
C LYS A 367 1.19 -10.01 31.86
N ALA A 368 0.67 -11.01 31.17
CA ALA A 368 -0.13 -10.83 29.95
C ALA A 368 -1.38 -9.96 30.20
N VAL A 369 -2.10 -10.23 31.29
CA VAL A 369 -3.27 -9.43 31.69
C VAL A 369 -2.90 -7.97 31.95
N ALA A 370 -1.79 -7.71 32.65
CA ALA A 370 -1.33 -6.34 32.91
C ALA A 370 -0.98 -5.60 31.62
N GLN A 371 -0.26 -6.25 30.70
CA GLN A 371 0.09 -5.69 29.39
C GLN A 371 -1.18 -5.38 28.57
N ILE A 372 -2.13 -6.31 28.48
CA ILE A 372 -3.36 -6.13 27.70
C ILE A 372 -4.27 -5.08 28.33
N ARG A 373 -4.34 -5.00 29.67
CA ARG A 373 -5.10 -3.96 30.38
C ARG A 373 -4.59 -2.56 30.04
N SER A 374 -3.28 -2.37 30.02
CA SER A 374 -2.68 -1.09 29.58
C SER A 374 -3.10 -0.71 28.13
N MET A 375 -3.18 -1.70 27.22
CA MET A 375 -3.65 -1.46 25.85
C MET A 375 -5.14 -1.08 25.81
N THR A 376 -5.98 -1.60 26.73
CA THR A 376 -7.42 -1.25 26.77
C THR A 376 -7.67 0.20 27.18
N GLU A 377 -6.78 0.82 27.95
CA GLU A 377 -6.88 2.22 28.35
C GLU A 377 -6.81 3.18 27.14
N ALA A 378 -6.08 2.78 26.11
CA ALA A 378 -5.88 3.59 24.89
C ALA A 378 -7.03 3.51 23.88
N VAL A 379 -8.04 2.63 24.08
CA VAL A 379 -9.10 2.35 23.07
C VAL A 379 -9.89 3.60 22.64
N LYS A 380 -10.00 4.61 23.51
CA LYS A 380 -10.69 5.87 23.20
C LYS A 380 -9.78 6.98 22.67
N SER A 381 -8.46 6.76 22.65
CA SER A 381 -7.50 7.74 22.11
C SER A 381 -7.71 7.92 20.60
N PRO A 382 -7.63 9.15 20.06
CA PRO A 382 -7.66 9.39 18.61
C PRO A 382 -6.59 8.62 17.83
N GLU A 383 -5.41 8.42 18.41
CA GLU A 383 -4.28 7.70 17.80
C GLU A 383 -4.47 6.18 17.78
N PHE A 384 -5.48 5.66 18.47
CA PHE A 384 -5.79 4.23 18.48
C PHE A 384 -6.46 3.84 17.16
N ASP A 385 -5.70 3.18 16.30
CA ASP A 385 -6.09 2.84 14.94
C ASP A 385 -6.76 1.45 14.81
N PHE A 386 -7.23 1.14 13.61
CA PHE A 386 -7.87 -0.15 13.30
C PHE A 386 -6.93 -1.35 13.52
N GLU A 387 -5.64 -1.20 13.22
CA GLU A 387 -4.63 -2.24 13.41
C GLU A 387 -4.49 -2.56 14.92
N SER A 388 -4.39 -1.53 15.75
CA SER A 388 -4.35 -1.67 17.20
C SER A 388 -5.63 -2.34 17.75
N ALA A 389 -6.79 -1.95 17.20
CA ALA A 389 -8.09 -2.53 17.59
C ALA A 389 -8.18 -4.03 17.23
N SER A 390 -7.80 -4.40 16.02
CA SER A 390 -7.81 -5.79 15.56
C SER A 390 -6.85 -6.66 16.39
N ASN A 391 -5.65 -6.16 16.66
CA ASN A 391 -4.64 -6.87 17.44
C ASN A 391 -5.05 -7.01 18.91
N LEU A 392 -5.60 -5.96 19.54
CA LEU A 392 -6.13 -6.02 20.90
C LEU A 392 -7.26 -7.03 21.00
N LEU A 393 -8.20 -7.01 20.07
CA LEU A 393 -9.31 -7.96 20.03
C LEU A 393 -8.82 -9.41 19.91
N ALA A 394 -7.81 -9.64 19.08
CA ALA A 394 -7.18 -10.95 18.94
C ALA A 394 -6.50 -11.40 20.25
N LEU A 395 -5.79 -10.50 20.97
CA LEU A 395 -5.20 -10.80 22.28
C LEU A 395 -6.26 -11.15 23.33
N LEU A 396 -7.36 -10.38 23.39
CA LEU A 396 -8.48 -10.66 24.29
C LEU A 396 -9.10 -12.03 24.00
N ALA A 397 -9.24 -12.39 22.73
CA ALA A 397 -9.73 -13.69 22.30
C ALA A 397 -8.78 -14.84 22.71
N GLN A 398 -7.46 -14.62 22.65
CA GLN A 398 -6.46 -15.59 23.11
C GLN A 398 -6.54 -15.82 24.62
N LEU A 399 -6.73 -14.78 25.43
CA LEU A 399 -6.94 -14.91 26.87
C LEU A 399 -8.25 -15.66 27.19
N ALA A 400 -9.34 -15.28 26.54
CA ALA A 400 -10.64 -15.93 26.73
C ALA A 400 -10.59 -17.42 26.37
N ASN A 401 -9.85 -17.80 25.33
CA ASN A 401 -9.61 -19.20 24.95
C ASN A 401 -8.80 -19.98 26.03
N LYS A 402 -8.09 -19.27 26.92
CA LYS A 402 -7.43 -19.85 28.09
C LYS A 402 -8.30 -19.75 29.38
N ALA A 403 -9.58 -19.46 29.24
CA ALA A 403 -10.52 -19.23 30.33
C ALA A 403 -10.10 -18.07 31.28
N ILE A 404 -9.39 -17.07 30.73
CA ILE A 404 -8.97 -15.87 31.45
C ILE A 404 -9.74 -14.69 30.83
N GLN A 405 -10.55 -14.04 31.64
CA GLN A 405 -11.28 -12.85 31.21
C GLN A 405 -10.89 -11.66 32.07
N LEU A 406 -10.84 -10.48 31.42
CA LEU A 406 -10.72 -9.21 32.13
C LEU A 406 -12.13 -8.80 32.58
N ASP A 407 -12.22 -8.12 33.72
CA ASP A 407 -13.42 -7.42 34.10
C ASP A 407 -13.81 -6.46 32.97
N GLU A 408 -14.92 -6.17 32.58
CA GLU A 408 -15.33 -5.23 31.50
C GLU A 408 -14.91 -5.61 30.05
N VAL A 409 -14.39 -6.82 29.79
CA VAL A 409 -13.94 -7.21 28.45
C VAL A 409 -15.04 -7.05 27.37
N GLU A 410 -16.27 -7.39 27.69
CA GLU A 410 -17.41 -7.23 26.75
C GLU A 410 -17.63 -5.75 26.40
N SER A 411 -17.49 -4.85 27.37
CA SER A 411 -17.58 -3.41 27.15
C SER A 411 -16.48 -2.90 26.22
N VAL A 412 -15.25 -3.43 26.42
CA VAL A 412 -14.11 -3.11 25.54
C VAL A 412 -14.37 -3.62 24.11
N VAL A 413 -14.78 -4.88 23.94
CA VAL A 413 -15.08 -5.48 22.64
C VAL A 413 -16.21 -4.71 21.93
N ASN A 414 -17.27 -4.35 22.66
CA ASN A 414 -18.36 -3.54 22.10
C ASN A 414 -17.88 -2.14 21.68
N THR A 415 -17.02 -1.51 22.49
CA THR A 415 -16.42 -0.20 22.12
C THR A 415 -15.59 -0.30 20.86
N LEU A 416 -14.76 -1.34 20.72
CA LEU A 416 -13.98 -1.61 19.50
C LEU A 416 -14.90 -1.81 18.30
N GLY A 417 -15.98 -2.59 18.46
CA GLY A 417 -16.95 -2.84 17.40
C GLY A 417 -17.68 -1.56 16.97
N LEU A 418 -18.21 -0.81 17.92
CA LEU A 418 -18.92 0.45 17.62
C LEU A 418 -18.01 1.47 16.93
N ARG A 419 -16.73 1.57 17.32
CA ARG A 419 -15.77 2.51 16.74
C ARG A 419 -15.34 2.12 15.33
N PHE A 420 -15.02 0.86 15.09
CA PHE A 420 -14.29 0.44 13.88
C PHE A 420 -15.14 -0.32 12.86
N CYS A 421 -16.30 -0.85 13.21
CA CYS A 421 -17.19 -1.56 12.28
C CYS A 421 -18.00 -0.60 11.41
N SER A 422 -17.32 0.13 10.53
CA SER A 422 -17.93 1.09 9.60
C SER A 422 -18.41 0.47 8.29
N SER A 423 -17.98 -0.75 7.97
CA SER A 423 -18.37 -1.52 6.79
C SER A 423 -18.43 -3.01 7.10
N ARG A 424 -19.10 -3.78 6.24
CA ARG A 424 -19.16 -5.24 6.36
C ARG A 424 -17.76 -5.87 6.32
N SER A 425 -16.90 -5.40 5.41
CA SER A 425 -15.54 -5.94 5.27
C SER A 425 -14.71 -5.74 6.54
N LEU A 426 -14.76 -4.55 7.16
CA LEU A 426 -14.04 -4.27 8.39
C LEU A 426 -14.56 -5.09 9.57
N THR A 427 -15.88 -5.24 9.64
CA THR A 427 -16.52 -6.06 10.66
C THR A 427 -16.06 -7.51 10.57
N GLU A 428 -16.02 -8.08 9.37
CA GLU A 428 -15.58 -9.46 9.20
C GLU A 428 -14.06 -9.63 9.43
N LEU A 429 -13.24 -8.61 9.13
CA LEU A 429 -11.83 -8.63 9.54
C LEU A 429 -11.67 -8.72 11.06
N MET A 430 -12.40 -7.86 11.79
CA MET A 430 -12.36 -7.90 13.27
C MET A 430 -12.93 -9.21 13.81
N ALA A 431 -14.03 -9.70 13.25
CA ALA A 431 -14.60 -10.99 13.62
C ALA A 431 -13.60 -12.14 13.35
N GLY A 432 -12.89 -12.09 12.21
CA GLY A 432 -11.82 -13.04 11.87
C GLY A 432 -10.61 -12.96 12.82
N ALA A 433 -10.26 -11.77 13.32
CA ALA A 433 -9.21 -11.61 14.31
C ALA A 433 -9.55 -12.31 15.63
N SER A 434 -10.83 -12.35 16.02
CA SER A 434 -11.32 -12.99 17.24
C SER A 434 -11.89 -14.40 17.03
N ALA A 435 -11.68 -15.01 15.87
CA ALA A 435 -12.30 -16.29 15.50
C ALA A 435 -12.05 -17.45 16.49
N ILE A 436 -10.95 -17.40 17.23
CA ILE A 436 -10.63 -18.40 18.27
C ILE A 436 -11.62 -18.34 19.47
N HIS A 437 -12.33 -17.23 19.65
CA HIS A 437 -13.36 -17.03 20.66
C HIS A 437 -14.64 -16.46 20.02
N PRO A 438 -15.53 -17.33 19.48
CA PRO A 438 -16.70 -16.94 18.70
C PRO A 438 -17.62 -15.87 19.35
N PRO A 439 -17.83 -15.84 20.70
CA PRO A 439 -18.67 -14.81 21.29
C PRO A 439 -18.21 -13.37 21.00
N TYR A 440 -16.91 -13.11 20.89
CA TYR A 440 -16.42 -11.78 20.54
C TYR A 440 -16.72 -11.42 19.08
N ALA A 441 -16.62 -12.38 18.15
CA ALA A 441 -17.00 -12.17 16.77
C ALA A 441 -18.49 -11.81 16.63
N GLU A 442 -19.36 -12.42 17.47
CA GLU A 442 -20.80 -12.09 17.52
C GLU A 442 -21.04 -10.68 18.04
N LEU A 443 -20.36 -10.26 19.10
CA LEU A 443 -20.42 -8.89 19.63
C LEU A 443 -19.97 -7.86 18.58
N ILE A 444 -18.92 -8.14 17.84
CA ILE A 444 -18.44 -7.27 16.75
C ILE A 444 -19.50 -7.12 15.64
N ARG A 445 -20.15 -8.21 15.24
CA ARG A 445 -21.23 -8.16 14.23
C ARG A 445 -22.46 -7.45 14.76
N ALA A 446 -22.79 -7.63 16.04
CA ALA A 446 -23.87 -6.90 16.69
C ALA A 446 -23.60 -5.39 16.73
N ALA A 447 -22.37 -4.98 17.02
CA ALA A 447 -21.96 -3.57 17.00
C ALA A 447 -22.13 -2.95 15.60
N GLN A 448 -21.83 -3.67 14.53
CA GLN A 448 -22.11 -3.20 13.16
C GLN A 448 -23.61 -2.98 12.93
N THR A 449 -24.42 -3.93 13.36
CA THR A 449 -25.89 -3.83 13.24
C THR A 449 -26.39 -2.57 13.95
N GLU A 450 -25.85 -2.26 15.13
CA GLU A 450 -26.19 -1.05 15.87
C GLU A 450 -25.75 0.22 15.12
N VAL A 451 -24.53 0.28 14.56
CA VAL A 451 -24.07 1.41 13.73
C VAL A 451 -24.98 1.62 12.52
N MET A 452 -25.41 0.54 11.87
CA MET A 452 -26.37 0.63 10.75
C MET A 452 -27.72 1.17 11.22
N ARG A 453 -28.28 0.66 12.32
CA ARG A 453 -29.52 1.13 12.91
C ARG A 453 -29.48 2.63 13.25
N LEU A 454 -28.40 3.11 13.85
CA LEU A 454 -28.15 4.52 14.14
C LEU A 454 -28.13 5.38 12.87
N THR A 455 -27.45 4.88 11.83
CA THR A 455 -27.38 5.56 10.52
C THR A 455 -28.77 5.65 9.88
N GLU A 456 -29.52 4.56 9.84
CA GLU A 456 -30.87 4.49 9.26
C GLU A 456 -31.85 5.39 10.01
N SER A 457 -31.80 5.38 11.34
CA SER A 457 -32.64 6.26 12.18
C SER A 457 -32.37 7.74 11.86
N ALA A 458 -31.12 8.14 11.76
CA ALA A 458 -30.79 9.52 11.40
C ALA A 458 -31.18 9.86 9.94
N MET A 459 -31.01 8.95 9.00
CA MET A 459 -31.41 9.17 7.61
C MET A 459 -32.93 9.27 7.45
N SER A 460 -33.69 8.55 8.26
CA SER A 460 -35.18 8.68 8.27
C SER A 460 -35.63 10.09 8.66
N LEU A 461 -34.94 10.75 9.61
CA LEU A 461 -35.20 12.15 9.95
C LEU A 461 -34.98 13.08 8.75
N SER A 462 -33.87 12.86 8.01
CA SER A 462 -33.58 13.65 6.82
C SER A 462 -34.62 13.45 5.72
N MET A 463 -35.09 12.22 5.51
CA MET A 463 -36.17 11.92 4.54
C MET A 463 -37.51 12.46 4.99
N GLY A 464 -37.75 12.52 6.29
CA GLY A 464 -38.94 13.13 6.90
C GLY A 464 -38.98 14.67 6.83
N GLY A 465 -37.94 15.29 6.25
CA GLY A 465 -37.89 16.74 6.03
C GLY A 465 -37.11 17.53 7.09
N ASP A 466 -36.49 16.85 8.06
CA ASP A 466 -35.64 17.49 9.08
C ASP A 466 -34.17 17.08 8.98
N PRO A 467 -33.42 17.61 7.99
CA PRO A 467 -32.01 17.30 7.84
C PRO A 467 -31.14 17.84 8.99
N LYS A 468 -31.61 18.90 9.68
CA LYS A 468 -30.89 19.46 10.85
C LYS A 468 -30.90 18.47 12.03
N ALA A 469 -32.06 17.88 12.35
CA ALA A 469 -32.13 16.84 13.36
C ALA A 469 -31.32 15.60 12.99
N ALA A 470 -31.30 15.21 11.71
CA ALA A 470 -30.49 14.12 11.21
C ALA A 470 -29.00 14.36 11.47
N VAL A 471 -28.48 15.55 11.12
CA VAL A 471 -27.07 15.91 11.34
C VAL A 471 -26.71 15.92 12.83
N LYS A 472 -27.57 16.52 13.67
CA LYS A 472 -27.34 16.55 15.13
C LYS A 472 -27.31 15.14 15.73
N ASN A 473 -28.21 14.27 15.28
CA ASN A 473 -28.25 12.88 15.72
C ASN A 473 -26.99 12.12 15.32
N LEU A 474 -26.52 12.28 14.06
CA LEU A 474 -25.29 11.68 13.56
C LEU A 474 -24.04 12.20 14.29
N ILE A 475 -23.97 13.50 14.60
CA ILE A 475 -22.88 14.09 15.39
C ILE A 475 -22.87 13.48 16.80
N PHE A 476 -24.02 13.41 17.46
CA PHE A 476 -24.14 12.87 18.81
C PHE A 476 -23.65 11.42 18.87
N HIS A 477 -24.19 10.57 18.01
CA HIS A 477 -23.80 9.15 17.98
C HIS A 477 -22.38 8.96 17.43
N GLY A 478 -21.97 9.75 16.44
CA GLY A 478 -20.61 9.71 15.89
C GLY A 478 -19.55 10.05 16.95
N ASN A 479 -19.81 11.05 17.79
CA ASN A 479 -18.93 11.40 18.90
C ASN A 479 -18.96 10.32 20.01
N ALA A 480 -20.13 9.81 20.38
CA ALA A 480 -20.27 8.80 21.42
C ALA A 480 -19.61 7.47 21.07
N THR A 481 -19.69 7.05 19.81
CA THR A 481 -19.14 5.79 19.30
C THR A 481 -17.75 5.95 18.65
N MET A 482 -17.32 7.18 18.36
CA MET A 482 -16.11 7.49 17.58
C MET A 482 -16.13 6.84 16.18
N ASN A 483 -17.31 6.59 15.62
CA ASN A 483 -17.47 5.85 14.38
C ASN A 483 -17.38 6.76 13.15
N GLY A 484 -16.37 6.50 12.32
CA GLY A 484 -16.10 7.29 11.11
C GLY A 484 -17.28 7.32 10.11
N LYS A 485 -18.06 6.23 9.99
CA LYS A 485 -19.21 6.18 9.07
C LYS A 485 -20.32 7.15 9.48
N LEU A 486 -20.65 7.21 10.78
CA LEU A 486 -21.67 8.15 11.28
C LEU A 486 -21.22 9.60 11.04
N ILE A 487 -19.94 9.89 11.31
CA ILE A 487 -19.34 11.22 11.13
C ILE A 487 -19.34 11.61 9.64
N GLU A 488 -18.92 10.73 8.75
CA GLU A 488 -18.94 10.98 7.31
C GLU A 488 -20.35 11.12 6.76
N THR A 489 -21.31 10.36 7.29
CA THR A 489 -22.73 10.50 6.91
C THR A 489 -23.26 11.88 7.33
N ALA A 490 -22.87 12.40 8.51
CA ALA A 490 -23.22 13.76 8.92
C ALA A 490 -22.70 14.80 7.92
N GLN A 491 -21.46 14.67 7.46
CA GLN A 491 -20.87 15.55 6.42
C GLN A 491 -21.66 15.49 5.11
N LEU A 492 -22.03 14.28 4.67
CA LEU A 492 -22.80 14.10 3.44
C LEU A 492 -24.18 14.76 3.51
N VAL A 493 -24.87 14.61 4.64
CA VAL A 493 -26.19 15.26 4.87
C VAL A 493 -26.02 16.79 4.90
N LEU A 494 -25.02 17.30 5.62
CA LEU A 494 -24.70 18.74 5.64
C LEU A 494 -24.45 19.30 4.24
N ASN A 495 -23.60 18.67 3.47
CA ASN A 495 -23.28 19.12 2.10
C ASN A 495 -24.52 19.14 1.21
N ARG A 496 -25.40 18.12 1.35
CA ARG A 496 -26.60 17.99 0.52
C ARG A 496 -27.70 19.00 0.88
N TYR A 497 -27.83 19.34 2.14
CA TYR A 497 -28.94 20.13 2.65
C TYR A 497 -28.51 21.44 3.32
N ALA A 498 -27.30 21.94 3.04
CA ALA A 498 -26.72 23.14 3.65
C ALA A 498 -27.68 24.35 3.60
N ALA A 499 -28.39 24.55 2.48
CA ALA A 499 -29.33 25.63 2.29
C ALA A 499 -30.63 25.51 3.16
N LYS A 500 -30.87 24.34 3.75
CA LYS A 500 -32.06 24.07 4.59
C LYS A 500 -31.73 24.01 6.09
N ILE A 501 -30.45 24.23 6.46
CA ILE A 501 -29.99 24.14 7.84
C ILE A 501 -29.44 25.50 8.25
N ASP A 502 -30.14 26.19 9.16
CA ASP A 502 -29.83 27.57 9.56
C ASP A 502 -28.42 27.70 10.17
N ASP A 503 -27.96 26.70 10.93
CA ASP A 503 -26.67 26.63 11.62
C ASP A 503 -25.66 25.71 10.91
N ALA A 504 -25.80 25.51 9.58
CA ALA A 504 -24.94 24.62 8.80
C ALA A 504 -23.42 24.90 8.98
N PRO A 505 -22.92 26.16 8.99
CA PRO A 505 -21.50 26.41 9.21
C PRO A 505 -21.01 25.92 10.58
N ALA A 506 -21.75 26.20 11.66
CA ALA A 506 -21.37 25.78 13.00
C ALA A 506 -21.39 24.25 13.16
N LEU A 507 -22.35 23.56 12.54
CA LEU A 507 -22.40 22.10 12.52
C LEU A 507 -21.27 21.52 11.67
N ALA A 508 -20.89 22.18 10.57
CA ALA A 508 -19.75 21.77 9.74
C ALA A 508 -18.43 21.83 10.51
N ASP A 509 -18.21 22.88 11.32
CA ASP A 509 -17.02 22.99 12.17
C ASP A 509 -16.93 21.82 13.15
N VAL A 510 -18.05 21.46 13.81
CA VAL A 510 -18.08 20.30 14.72
C VAL A 510 -17.79 19.00 13.96
N VAL A 511 -18.40 18.80 12.80
CA VAL A 511 -18.15 17.58 11.98
C VAL A 511 -16.68 17.54 11.53
N ASN A 512 -16.10 18.67 11.12
CA ASN A 512 -14.70 18.73 10.71
C ASN A 512 -13.75 18.36 11.85
N VAL A 513 -14.00 18.79 13.07
CA VAL A 513 -13.22 18.39 14.26
C VAL A 513 -13.33 16.88 14.48
N LEU A 514 -14.52 16.30 14.46
CA LEU A 514 -14.73 14.86 14.64
C LEU A 514 -14.08 14.05 13.51
N ARG A 515 -14.16 14.56 12.27
CA ARG A 515 -13.49 13.93 11.11
C ARG A 515 -11.98 13.91 11.28
N ALA A 516 -11.40 15.01 11.72
CA ALA A 516 -9.95 15.08 11.95
C ALA A 516 -9.50 14.08 13.03
N GLN A 517 -10.33 13.84 14.04
CA GLN A 517 -10.02 12.92 15.14
C GLN A 517 -10.28 11.45 14.80
N TYR A 518 -11.40 11.12 14.18
CA TYR A 518 -11.89 9.74 14.08
C TYR A 518 -12.13 9.23 12.67
N ALA A 519 -12.18 10.11 11.69
CA ALA A 519 -12.41 9.77 10.29
C ALA A 519 -11.49 10.58 9.35
N PRO A 520 -10.17 10.59 9.58
CA PRO A 520 -9.27 11.33 8.72
C PRO A 520 -9.39 10.84 7.28
N ALA A 521 -9.39 11.77 6.33
CA ALA A 521 -9.48 11.46 4.91
C ALA A 521 -8.35 10.50 4.51
N GLY A 522 -8.72 9.37 3.90
CA GLY A 522 -7.76 8.34 3.48
C GLY A 522 -7.56 7.20 4.49
N THR A 523 -8.17 7.24 5.68
CA THR A 523 -8.21 6.09 6.60
C THR A 523 -9.22 5.04 6.16
N ARG A 524 -9.11 4.55 4.94
CA ARG A 524 -9.60 3.19 4.67
C ARG A 524 -8.59 2.27 5.31
N PRO A 525 -9.01 1.35 6.23
CA PRO A 525 -8.08 0.41 6.79
C PRO A 525 -7.52 -0.41 5.65
N ALA A 526 -6.28 -0.13 5.32
CA ALA A 526 -5.51 -0.99 4.48
C ALA A 526 -5.03 -2.14 5.34
N LEU A 527 -5.04 -3.33 4.77
CA LEU A 527 -4.24 -4.43 5.28
C LEU A 527 -2.79 -4.02 5.02
N GLY A 528 -2.12 -3.41 6.00
CA GLY A 528 -0.78 -2.89 5.85
C GLY A 528 -0.67 -1.37 5.60
N ASP A 529 0.53 -0.87 5.33
CA ASP A 529 0.81 0.55 5.14
C ASP A 529 0.01 1.17 3.98
N GLN A 530 -0.84 2.15 4.27
CA GLN A 530 -1.78 2.80 3.33
C GLN A 530 -1.12 3.52 2.14
N ARG A 531 0.19 3.69 2.16
CA ARG A 531 0.92 4.39 1.09
C ARG A 531 1.12 3.57 -0.18
N ARG A 532 0.68 2.30 -0.18
CA ARG A 532 0.97 1.32 -1.23
C ARG A 532 -0.28 1.04 -2.07
N GLN A 533 -0.38 1.70 -3.22
CA GLN A 533 -1.45 1.42 -4.17
C GLN A 533 -0.96 0.48 -5.27
N ALA A 534 -1.62 -0.67 -5.43
CA ALA A 534 -1.33 -1.63 -6.49
C ALA A 534 -1.49 -0.98 -7.88
N GLY A 535 -0.53 -1.23 -8.77
CA GLY A 535 -0.57 -0.80 -10.17
C GLY A 535 -0.41 0.69 -10.43
N GLY A 536 -0.17 1.51 -9.40
CA GLY A 536 0.06 2.94 -9.53
C GLY A 536 1.51 3.29 -9.83
N LEU A 537 1.71 4.39 -10.57
CA LEU A 537 2.97 5.12 -10.55
C LEU A 537 3.13 5.73 -9.16
N THR A 538 4.20 5.38 -8.50
CA THR A 538 4.48 5.91 -7.19
C THR A 538 5.25 7.22 -7.29
N LEU A 539 4.69 8.25 -6.66
CA LEU A 539 5.24 9.59 -6.67
C LEU A 539 6.14 9.74 -5.43
N ARG A 540 7.45 9.60 -5.62
CA ARG A 540 8.45 9.90 -4.60
C ARG A 540 9.16 11.19 -4.94
N THR A 541 9.26 12.09 -3.98
CA THR A 541 10.16 13.25 -4.01
C THR A 541 11.62 12.79 -4.00
N GLY A 542 12.50 13.43 -4.78
CA GLY A 542 13.91 13.03 -4.93
C GLY A 542 14.79 13.19 -3.69
N THR A 543 14.28 13.78 -2.61
CA THR A 543 15.02 13.96 -1.35
C THR A 543 15.06 12.67 -0.55
N VAL A 544 16.12 11.89 -0.74
CA VAL A 544 16.60 10.98 0.30
C VAL A 544 17.06 11.87 1.46
N ALA A 545 16.40 11.76 2.60
CA ALA A 545 16.93 12.38 3.81
C ALA A 545 18.40 11.95 3.95
N PRO A 546 19.34 12.90 4.18
CA PRO A 546 20.73 12.53 4.38
C PRO A 546 20.80 11.53 5.53
N PRO A 547 21.69 10.53 5.47
CA PRO A 547 21.87 9.60 6.56
C PRO A 547 22.15 10.43 7.82
N SER A 548 21.42 10.15 8.89
CA SER A 548 21.63 10.83 10.17
C SER A 548 23.11 10.68 10.53
N LYS A 549 23.77 11.78 10.86
CA LYS A 549 25.15 11.82 11.34
C LYS A 549 25.22 11.20 12.76
N ALA A 550 24.97 9.92 12.86
CA ALA A 550 25.12 9.15 14.09
C ALA A 550 25.85 7.85 13.77
N ALA A 551 27.08 7.97 13.26
CA ALA A 551 28.09 6.91 13.29
C ALA A 551 29.43 7.52 12.86
N ALA A 552 29.95 8.48 13.61
CA ALA A 552 31.34 8.87 13.63
C ALA A 552 31.61 9.51 14.99
N ALA A 553 31.79 8.69 15.99
CA ALA A 553 32.58 8.94 17.21
C ALA A 553 33.05 7.56 17.73
#